data_ae0638d6cfae177670e7e2648d1fe857
#
_entry.id   ae0638d6cfae177670e7e2648d1fe857
#
_cell.length_a   1.000
_cell.length_b   1.000
_cell.length_c   1.000
_cell.angle_alpha   90.00
_cell.angle_beta   90.00
_cell.angle_gamma   90.00
#
_symmetry.space_group_name_H-M   'P 1'
#
loop_
_entity.id
_entity.type
_entity.pdbx_description
1 polymer ?
#
loop_
_entity_poly.entity_id
_entity_poly.type
_entity_poly.pdbx_seq_one_letter_code
_entity_poly.pdbx_strand_id
1 'polypeptide(L)'
;MKEKNKSILLSIALLIVFILGWELVTGDGQRSKKNMTEYELLMGMGEPQAHVPGPFEVFKLGFKELSNPFYDNGPNDKGIGVQLFYSVLRVLSGFFLAVLFAIPIGFLIGMSPIFYKALQPYIQILKPVSPLAWMPLALFVIKDSIMSSVFVIFICSIWPMLINTAFGVMSVKKDWLNVGKTLEMGNLKTAFKVILPAALPTIFTGMRISMGISWLVIVAAEMLVGGTGIGYYVWNEWNNLDLSSVVFSIIMIGVVGMFLDTIIAQFSKYFNYQE
;
A
#
# COMPACT_ATOMS: atom_id res chain seq x y z
N MET A 1 19.57 -24.39 7.98
CA MET A 1 18.63 -25.08 7.08
C MET A 1 17.41 -25.68 7.80
N LYS A 2 17.55 -26.38 8.94
CA LYS A 2 16.41 -27.00 9.67
C LYS A 2 15.37 -25.99 10.21
N GLU A 3 15.78 -24.81 10.70
CA GLU A 3 14.84 -23.81 11.24
C GLU A 3 14.01 -23.13 10.14
N LYS A 4 14.63 -22.80 8.99
CA LYS A 4 13.92 -22.23 7.84
C LYS A 4 12.82 -23.15 7.31
N ASN A 5 13.10 -24.46 7.25
CA ASN A 5 12.11 -25.44 6.81
C ASN A 5 10.96 -25.61 7.83
N LYS A 6 11.26 -25.54 9.13
CA LYS A 6 10.23 -25.57 10.19
C LYS A 6 9.34 -24.32 10.13
N SER A 7 9.91 -23.14 9.89
CA SER A 7 9.16 -21.89 9.73
C SER A 7 8.22 -21.94 8.52
N ILE A 8 8.68 -22.47 7.38
CA ILE A 8 7.84 -22.63 6.19
C ILE A 8 6.70 -23.60 6.44
N LEU A 9 6.98 -24.76 7.07
CA LEU A 9 5.97 -25.74 7.43
C LEU A 9 4.90 -25.17 8.36
N LEU A 10 5.33 -24.39 9.36
CA LEU A 10 4.41 -23.74 10.29
C LEU A 10 3.53 -22.70 9.57
N SER A 11 4.10 -21.89 8.66
CA SER A 11 3.33 -20.93 7.87
C SER A 11 2.28 -21.59 7.00
N ILE A 12 2.62 -22.72 6.37
CA ILE A 12 1.67 -23.50 5.56
C ILE A 12 0.56 -24.09 6.45
N ALA A 13 0.93 -24.64 7.61
CA ALA A 13 -0.05 -25.20 8.56
C ALA A 13 -1.02 -24.12 9.06
N LEU A 14 -0.54 -22.93 9.41
CA LEU A 14 -1.38 -21.81 9.80
C LEU A 14 -2.31 -21.34 8.67
N LEU A 15 -1.82 -21.31 7.42
CA LEU A 15 -2.64 -20.98 6.25
C LEU A 15 -3.76 -22.01 6.05
N ILE A 16 -3.45 -23.30 6.18
CA ILE A 16 -4.45 -24.38 6.07
C ILE A 16 -5.51 -24.25 7.17
N VAL A 17 -5.09 -24.01 8.42
CA VAL A 17 -6.03 -23.81 9.55
C VAL A 17 -6.93 -22.59 9.29
N PHE A 18 -6.38 -21.51 8.76
CA PHE A 18 -7.16 -20.32 8.40
C PHE A 18 -8.20 -20.63 7.31
N ILE A 19 -7.80 -21.31 6.22
CA ILE A 19 -8.70 -21.68 5.11
C ILE A 19 -9.80 -22.63 5.61
N LEU A 20 -9.45 -23.63 6.42
CA LEU A 20 -10.43 -24.55 7.01
C LEU A 20 -11.41 -23.82 7.95
N GLY A 21 -10.91 -22.92 8.78
CA GLY A 21 -11.74 -22.08 9.64
C GLY A 21 -12.71 -21.20 8.84
N TRP A 22 -12.22 -20.59 7.74
CA TRP A 22 -13.05 -19.83 6.83
C TRP A 22 -14.14 -20.70 6.18
N GLU A 23 -13.79 -21.87 5.65
CA GLU A 23 -14.76 -22.81 5.06
C GLU A 23 -15.82 -23.27 6.08
N LEU A 24 -15.42 -23.53 7.33
CA LEU A 24 -16.37 -23.93 8.39
C LEU A 24 -17.39 -22.82 8.69
N VAL A 25 -16.97 -21.55 8.67
CA VAL A 25 -17.85 -20.40 8.93
C VAL A 25 -18.80 -20.13 7.75
N THR A 26 -18.33 -20.37 6.51
CA THR A 26 -19.09 -20.01 5.29
C THR A 26 -19.81 -21.21 4.67
N GLY A 27 -19.42 -22.43 4.99
CA GLY A 27 -19.94 -23.66 4.39
C GLY A 27 -21.44 -23.92 4.63
N ASP A 28 -22.03 -23.39 5.69
CA ASP A 28 -23.46 -23.52 5.96
C ASP A 28 -24.35 -22.70 4.99
N GLY A 29 -23.83 -21.61 4.42
CA GLY A 29 -24.55 -20.81 3.43
C GLY A 29 -24.79 -21.53 2.10
N GLN A 30 -23.87 -22.41 1.68
CA GLN A 30 -24.03 -23.22 0.47
C GLN A 30 -25.03 -24.38 0.66
N ARG A 31 -25.15 -24.93 1.87
CA ARG A 31 -26.13 -25.98 2.17
C ARG A 31 -27.56 -25.44 2.12
N SER A 32 -27.80 -24.19 2.50
CA SER A 32 -29.11 -23.57 2.44
C SER A 32 -29.63 -23.43 0.99
N LYS A 33 -28.78 -23.04 0.03
CA LYS A 33 -29.14 -22.95 -1.39
C LYS A 33 -29.54 -24.29 -2.03
N LYS A 34 -28.94 -25.38 -1.59
CA LYS A 34 -29.14 -26.71 -2.17
C LYS A 34 -30.47 -27.36 -1.71
N ASN A 35 -31.09 -26.84 -0.68
CA ASN A 35 -32.31 -27.38 -0.07
C ASN A 35 -33.57 -26.52 -0.35
N MET A 36 -33.46 -25.47 -1.19
CA MET A 36 -34.63 -24.66 -1.56
C MET A 36 -35.51 -25.39 -2.55
N THR A 37 -36.81 -25.34 -2.31
CA THR A 37 -37.82 -25.83 -3.24
C THR A 37 -37.95 -24.91 -4.43
N GLU A 38 -38.34 -25.45 -5.59
CA GLU A 38 -38.56 -24.71 -6.83
C GLU A 38 -39.56 -23.56 -6.65
N TYR A 39 -40.50 -23.69 -5.72
CA TYR A 39 -41.47 -22.67 -5.33
C TYR A 39 -40.83 -21.49 -4.58
N GLU A 40 -39.88 -21.75 -3.68
CA GLU A 40 -39.14 -20.71 -2.97
C GLU A 40 -38.24 -19.89 -3.88
N LEU A 41 -37.67 -20.53 -4.92
CA LEU A 41 -36.91 -19.86 -5.98
C LEU A 41 -37.79 -18.97 -6.86
N LEU A 42 -38.99 -19.39 -7.22
CA LEU A 42 -39.92 -18.62 -8.04
C LEU A 42 -40.55 -17.44 -7.30
N MET A 43 -40.71 -17.53 -5.98
CA MET A 43 -41.27 -16.45 -5.15
C MET A 43 -40.25 -15.40 -4.73
N GLY A 44 -39.00 -15.45 -5.22
CA GLY A 44 -37.94 -14.51 -4.84
C GLY A 44 -37.48 -14.64 -3.36
N MET A 45 -37.98 -15.66 -2.63
CA MET A 45 -37.52 -15.96 -1.26
C MET A 45 -36.08 -16.46 -1.23
N GLY A 46 -35.54 -16.77 -2.40
CA GLY A 46 -34.16 -17.20 -2.64
C GLY A 46 -33.26 -16.10 -3.16
N GLU A 47 -33.64 -14.83 -3.05
CA GLU A 47 -32.67 -13.76 -3.27
C GLU A 47 -31.47 -14.01 -2.38
N PRO A 48 -30.25 -13.97 -2.91
CA PRO A 48 -29.07 -14.24 -2.15
C PRO A 48 -28.99 -13.23 -1.01
N GLN A 49 -29.43 -13.62 0.20
CA GLN A 49 -28.89 -12.94 1.37
C GLN A 49 -27.38 -12.92 1.14
N ALA A 50 -26.78 -11.74 1.19
CA ALA A 50 -25.36 -11.54 1.02
C ALA A 50 -24.61 -12.50 1.98
N HIS A 51 -24.32 -13.71 1.49
CA HIS A 51 -23.56 -14.66 2.28
C HIS A 51 -22.09 -14.42 2.00
N VAL A 52 -21.28 -14.53 3.03
CA VAL A 52 -19.83 -14.44 2.88
C VAL A 52 -19.37 -15.62 2.02
N PRO A 53 -18.70 -15.37 0.88
CA PRO A 53 -18.28 -16.43 -0.02
C PRO A 53 -17.25 -17.37 0.63
N GLY A 54 -17.34 -18.66 0.32
CA GLY A 54 -16.34 -19.62 0.74
C GLY A 54 -15.03 -19.49 -0.03
N PRO A 55 -13.91 -20.00 0.53
CA PRO A 55 -12.60 -19.92 -0.13
C PRO A 55 -12.59 -20.57 -1.51
N PHE A 56 -13.35 -21.64 -1.73
CA PHE A 56 -13.45 -22.29 -3.03
C PHE A 56 -14.13 -21.44 -4.10
N GLU A 57 -15.18 -20.68 -3.74
CA GLU A 57 -15.87 -19.75 -4.65
C GLU A 57 -14.93 -18.62 -5.08
N VAL A 58 -14.25 -18.03 -4.11
CA VAL A 58 -13.26 -16.95 -4.35
C VAL A 58 -12.11 -17.45 -5.22
N PHE A 59 -11.62 -18.66 -4.97
CA PHE A 59 -10.55 -19.26 -5.76
C PHE A 59 -10.98 -19.53 -7.21
N LYS A 60 -12.17 -20.07 -7.41
CA LYS A 60 -12.75 -20.33 -8.75
C LYS A 60 -12.93 -19.02 -9.54
N LEU A 61 -13.45 -17.99 -8.89
CA LEU A 61 -13.58 -16.64 -9.47
C LEU A 61 -12.19 -16.08 -9.82
N GLY A 62 -11.25 -16.15 -8.88
CA GLY A 62 -9.89 -15.68 -9.10
C GLY A 62 -9.20 -16.34 -10.28
N PHE A 63 -9.39 -17.64 -10.46
CA PHE A 63 -8.87 -18.33 -11.64
C PHE A 63 -9.49 -17.85 -12.94
N LYS A 64 -10.79 -17.56 -12.95
CA LYS A 64 -11.50 -16.99 -14.09
C LYS A 64 -10.98 -15.59 -14.44
N GLU A 65 -10.88 -14.70 -13.45
CA GLU A 65 -10.40 -13.32 -13.61
C GLU A 65 -8.93 -13.27 -14.07
N LEU A 66 -8.08 -14.14 -13.51
CA LEU A 66 -6.67 -14.23 -13.89
C LEU A 66 -6.44 -14.92 -15.23
N SER A 67 -7.42 -15.63 -15.79
CA SER A 67 -7.31 -16.21 -17.14
C SER A 67 -7.38 -15.15 -18.26
N ASN A 68 -8.08 -14.04 -18.01
CA ASN A 68 -8.11 -12.90 -18.94
C ASN A 68 -8.05 -11.57 -18.16
N PRO A 69 -6.88 -11.23 -17.55
CA PRO A 69 -6.80 -10.12 -16.60
C PRO A 69 -6.86 -8.73 -17.25
N PHE A 70 -6.69 -8.62 -18.58
CA PHE A 70 -6.57 -7.35 -19.30
C PHE A 70 -7.73 -7.10 -20.29
N TYR A 71 -8.89 -7.71 -20.06
CA TYR A 71 -10.05 -7.39 -20.90
C TYR A 71 -10.58 -5.98 -20.59
N ASP A 72 -11.18 -5.34 -21.59
CA ASP A 72 -11.82 -4.03 -21.49
C ASP A 72 -13.12 -4.08 -22.32
N ASN A 73 -14.24 -4.28 -21.64
CA ASN A 73 -15.58 -4.33 -22.24
C ASN A 73 -16.32 -3.00 -22.05
N GLY A 74 -15.68 -1.99 -21.43
CA GLY A 74 -16.29 -0.70 -21.19
C GLY A 74 -15.85 -0.03 -19.89
N PRO A 75 -16.46 1.10 -19.53
CA PRO A 75 -16.00 1.92 -18.39
C PRO A 75 -15.97 1.18 -17.04
N ASN A 76 -16.97 0.30 -16.81
CA ASN A 76 -17.14 -0.40 -15.53
C ASN A 76 -16.85 -1.91 -15.60
N ASP A 77 -16.48 -2.42 -16.77
CA ASP A 77 -16.21 -3.85 -17.00
C ASP A 77 -14.81 -4.03 -17.58
N LYS A 78 -13.82 -3.93 -16.71
CA LYS A 78 -12.40 -4.08 -17.02
C LYS A 78 -11.77 -5.13 -16.13
N GLY A 79 -10.90 -5.94 -16.74
CA GLY A 79 -10.18 -6.99 -16.05
C GLY A 79 -9.32 -6.48 -14.87
N ILE A 80 -9.11 -7.35 -13.90
CA ILE A 80 -8.37 -7.04 -12.66
C ILE A 80 -6.95 -6.53 -12.93
N GLY A 81 -6.29 -7.01 -13.98
CA GLY A 81 -4.95 -6.56 -14.38
C GLY A 81 -4.93 -5.10 -14.82
N VAL A 82 -5.96 -4.65 -15.57
CA VAL A 82 -6.10 -3.24 -15.96
C VAL A 82 -6.32 -2.37 -14.71
N GLN A 83 -7.20 -2.79 -13.82
CA GLN A 83 -7.49 -2.06 -12.57
C GLN A 83 -6.23 -1.89 -11.73
N LEU A 84 -5.50 -2.98 -11.48
CA LEU A 84 -4.25 -2.95 -10.71
C LEU A 84 -3.16 -2.12 -11.38
N PHE A 85 -3.03 -2.18 -12.70
CA PHE A 85 -2.03 -1.42 -13.45
C PHE A 85 -2.22 0.09 -13.26
N TYR A 86 -3.45 0.60 -13.40
CA TYR A 86 -3.73 2.02 -13.18
C TYR A 86 -3.51 2.45 -11.73
N SER A 87 -3.90 1.62 -10.76
CA SER A 87 -3.65 1.90 -9.34
C SER A 87 -2.15 1.96 -9.02
N VAL A 88 -1.36 1.01 -9.52
CA VAL A 88 0.09 0.98 -9.34
C VAL A 88 0.77 2.20 -9.97
N LEU A 89 0.35 2.61 -11.18
CA LEU A 89 0.89 3.83 -11.81
C LEU A 89 0.65 5.08 -10.97
N ARG A 90 -0.56 5.25 -10.41
CA ARG A 90 -0.87 6.40 -9.54
C ARG A 90 -0.06 6.36 -8.25
N VAL A 91 0.06 5.17 -7.64
CA VAL A 91 0.88 4.97 -6.43
C VAL A 91 2.33 5.34 -6.69
N LEU A 92 2.93 4.82 -7.75
CA LEU A 92 4.31 5.12 -8.10
C LEU A 92 4.49 6.62 -8.38
N SER A 93 3.56 7.27 -9.09
CA SER A 93 3.63 8.70 -9.37
C SER A 93 3.62 9.53 -8.09
N GLY A 94 2.67 9.30 -7.18
CA GLY A 94 2.59 10.01 -5.89
C GLY A 94 3.76 9.69 -4.97
N PHE A 95 4.19 8.44 -4.94
CA PHE A 95 5.34 8.00 -4.16
C PHE A 95 6.65 8.64 -4.64
N PHE A 96 6.92 8.67 -5.95
CA PHE A 96 8.12 9.31 -6.48
C PHE A 96 8.12 10.82 -6.26
N LEU A 97 6.96 11.48 -6.34
CA LEU A 97 6.84 12.87 -5.90
C LEU A 97 7.20 13.02 -4.42
N ALA A 98 6.73 12.13 -3.56
CA ALA A 98 7.09 12.16 -2.14
C ALA A 98 8.60 11.95 -1.92
N VAL A 99 9.23 11.02 -2.64
CA VAL A 99 10.70 10.81 -2.62
C VAL A 99 11.43 12.10 -2.98
N LEU A 100 11.02 12.74 -4.07
CA LEU A 100 11.66 13.94 -4.62
C LEU A 100 11.65 15.11 -3.62
N PHE A 101 10.61 15.27 -2.83
CA PHE A 101 10.48 16.36 -1.85
C PHE A 101 10.89 15.94 -0.43
N ALA A 102 10.48 14.76 0.03
CA ALA A 102 10.70 14.34 1.42
C ALA A 102 12.18 14.10 1.74
N ILE A 103 12.92 13.49 0.80
CA ILE A 103 14.34 13.18 1.07
C ILE A 103 15.18 14.46 1.16
N PRO A 104 15.16 15.40 0.20
CA PRO A 104 15.91 16.66 0.33
C PRO A 104 15.49 17.49 1.54
N ILE A 105 14.19 17.67 1.76
CA ILE A 105 13.68 18.45 2.88
C ILE A 105 14.04 17.76 4.20
N GLY A 106 13.85 16.45 4.33
CA GLY A 106 14.20 15.66 5.51
C GLY A 106 15.69 15.71 5.80
N PHE A 107 16.53 15.70 4.77
CA PHE A 107 17.96 15.83 4.88
C PHE A 107 18.36 17.22 5.44
N LEU A 108 17.80 18.30 4.90
CA LEU A 108 18.02 19.66 5.39
C LEU A 108 17.56 19.84 6.84
N ILE A 109 16.39 19.30 7.18
CA ILE A 109 15.85 19.31 8.55
C ILE A 109 16.79 18.54 9.50
N GLY A 110 17.26 17.37 9.10
CA GLY A 110 18.14 16.55 9.88
C GLY A 110 19.52 17.15 10.13
N MET A 111 20.01 18.01 9.21
CA MET A 111 21.27 18.72 9.40
C MET A 111 21.19 19.88 10.41
N SER A 112 20.01 20.36 10.75
CA SER A 112 19.82 21.50 11.66
C SER A 112 18.81 21.19 12.77
N PRO A 113 19.27 21.05 14.03
CA PRO A 113 18.37 20.84 15.16
C PRO A 113 17.32 21.94 15.35
N ILE A 114 17.62 23.15 14.88
CA ILE A 114 16.71 24.31 14.97
C ILE A 114 15.55 24.11 13.98
N PHE A 115 15.84 23.77 12.72
CA PHE A 115 14.81 23.48 11.72
C PHE A 115 13.96 22.28 12.11
N TYR A 116 14.57 21.22 12.64
CA TYR A 116 13.84 20.06 13.12
C TYR A 116 12.81 20.43 14.19
N LYS A 117 13.23 21.16 15.23
CA LYS A 117 12.36 21.60 16.32
C LYS A 117 11.26 22.57 15.82
N ALA A 118 11.57 23.45 14.89
CA ALA A 118 10.63 24.42 14.36
C ALA A 118 9.54 23.76 13.49
N LEU A 119 9.87 22.72 12.72
CA LEU A 119 8.92 22.04 11.83
C LEU A 119 8.15 20.91 12.51
N GLN A 120 8.66 20.38 13.62
CA GLN A 120 8.04 19.27 14.34
C GLN A 120 6.56 19.50 14.69
N PRO A 121 6.10 20.66 15.21
CA PRO A 121 4.69 20.87 15.49
C PRO A 121 3.80 20.76 14.26
N TYR A 122 4.23 21.29 13.10
CA TYR A 122 3.48 21.22 11.86
C TYR A 122 3.38 19.78 11.34
N ILE A 123 4.47 19.04 11.42
CA ILE A 123 4.49 17.61 11.05
C ILE A 123 3.54 16.80 11.95
N GLN A 124 3.52 17.07 13.26
CA GLN A 124 2.65 16.39 14.21
C GLN A 124 1.16 16.66 13.97
N ILE A 125 0.81 17.85 13.50
CA ILE A 125 -0.57 18.22 13.15
C ILE A 125 -1.00 17.60 11.83
N LEU A 126 -0.14 17.65 10.80
CA LEU A 126 -0.50 17.24 9.44
C LEU A 126 -0.41 15.73 9.20
N LYS A 127 0.51 15.05 9.87
CA LYS A 127 0.72 13.60 9.74
C LYS A 127 -0.54 12.74 10.03
N PRO A 128 -1.32 12.99 11.09
CA PRO A 128 -2.49 12.18 11.42
C PRO A 128 -3.74 12.51 10.58
N VAL A 129 -3.68 13.51 9.69
CA VAL A 129 -4.83 13.86 8.84
C VAL A 129 -5.15 12.71 7.90
N SER A 130 -6.41 12.25 7.94
CA SER A 130 -6.87 11.13 7.11
C SER A 130 -6.76 11.45 5.61
N PRO A 131 -6.30 10.49 4.79
CA PRO A 131 -6.32 10.62 3.33
C PRO A 131 -7.70 10.97 2.77
N LEU A 132 -8.75 10.40 3.36
CA LEU A 132 -10.14 10.64 2.98
C LEU A 132 -10.56 12.11 3.19
N ALA A 133 -9.97 12.80 4.16
CA ALA A 133 -10.24 14.23 4.39
C ALA A 133 -9.54 15.12 3.36
N TRP A 134 -8.38 14.70 2.83
CA TRP A 134 -7.68 15.43 1.78
C TRP A 134 -8.36 15.32 0.42
N MET A 135 -9.07 14.23 0.15
CA MET A 135 -9.61 13.94 -1.19
C MET A 135 -10.61 14.97 -1.71
N PRO A 136 -11.67 15.39 -0.95
CA PRO A 136 -12.59 16.43 -1.40
C PRO A 136 -11.89 17.77 -1.70
N LEU A 137 -10.91 18.15 -0.86
CA LEU A 137 -10.14 19.36 -1.04
C LEU A 137 -9.29 19.30 -2.32
N ALA A 138 -8.62 18.17 -2.55
CA ALA A 138 -7.83 17.93 -3.75
C ALA A 138 -8.70 18.01 -5.01
N LEU A 139 -9.86 17.36 -5.01
CA LEU A 139 -10.80 17.40 -6.14
C LEU A 139 -11.32 18.82 -6.42
N PHE A 140 -11.62 19.58 -5.37
CA PHE A 140 -12.11 20.96 -5.53
C PHE A 140 -11.06 21.87 -6.16
N VAL A 141 -9.80 21.73 -5.76
CA VAL A 141 -8.69 22.57 -6.22
C VAL A 141 -8.15 22.14 -7.58
N ILE A 142 -7.91 20.83 -7.76
CA ILE A 142 -7.23 20.27 -8.94
C ILE A 142 -8.21 20.00 -10.07
N LYS A 143 -9.46 19.65 -9.75
CA LYS A 143 -10.55 19.36 -10.71
C LYS A 143 -10.26 18.21 -11.68
N ASP A 144 -9.31 17.37 -11.35
CA ASP A 144 -8.96 16.16 -12.07
C ASP A 144 -8.82 14.99 -11.10
N SER A 145 -9.49 13.87 -11.39
CA SER A 145 -9.57 12.71 -10.52
C SER A 145 -8.22 12.02 -10.33
N ILE A 146 -7.45 11.90 -11.42
CA ILE A 146 -6.17 11.19 -11.42
C ILE A 146 -5.15 12.00 -10.64
N MET A 147 -5.02 13.28 -10.97
CA MET A 147 -4.08 14.18 -10.31
C MET A 147 -4.43 14.40 -8.83
N SER A 148 -5.71 14.43 -8.48
CA SER A 148 -6.16 14.52 -7.07
C SER A 148 -5.75 13.28 -6.31
N SER A 149 -5.91 12.08 -6.87
CA SER A 149 -5.46 10.83 -6.27
C SER A 149 -3.95 10.81 -6.07
N VAL A 150 -3.16 11.20 -7.07
CA VAL A 150 -1.70 11.32 -6.99
C VAL A 150 -1.27 12.33 -5.91
N PHE A 151 -1.95 13.48 -5.83
CA PHE A 151 -1.69 14.47 -4.78
C PHE A 151 -1.96 13.93 -3.37
N VAL A 152 -3.07 13.22 -3.17
CA VAL A 152 -3.39 12.64 -1.86
C VAL A 152 -2.40 11.56 -1.46
N ILE A 153 -1.95 10.74 -2.41
CA ILE A 153 -0.86 9.79 -2.16
C ILE A 153 0.41 10.53 -1.74
N PHE A 154 0.80 11.58 -2.48
CA PHE A 154 1.96 12.40 -2.18
C PHE A 154 1.91 12.97 -0.76
N ILE A 155 0.82 13.68 -0.41
CA ILE A 155 0.72 14.36 0.88
C ILE A 155 0.68 13.38 2.08
N CYS A 156 0.18 12.16 1.88
CA CYS A 156 0.14 11.15 2.94
C CYS A 156 1.47 10.40 3.08
N SER A 157 2.19 10.18 1.97
CA SER A 157 3.46 9.43 1.95
C SER A 157 4.67 10.27 2.35
N ILE A 158 4.59 11.60 2.22
CA ILE A 158 5.73 12.49 2.49
C ILE A 158 6.20 12.42 3.94
N TRP A 159 5.29 12.30 4.91
CA TRP A 159 5.59 12.43 6.33
C TRP A 159 6.50 11.33 6.88
N PRO A 160 6.21 10.03 6.69
CA PRO A 160 7.09 8.97 7.18
C PRO A 160 8.48 9.04 6.57
N MET A 161 8.55 9.35 5.28
CA MET A 161 9.82 9.45 4.55
C MET A 161 10.65 10.64 5.04
N LEU A 162 10.04 11.81 5.23
CA LEU A 162 10.67 13.01 5.75
C LEU A 162 11.20 12.81 7.17
N ILE A 163 10.38 12.23 8.06
CA ILE A 163 10.76 11.98 9.45
C ILE A 163 11.93 10.99 9.53
N ASN A 164 11.86 9.87 8.79
CA ASN A 164 12.91 8.87 8.80
C ASN A 164 14.20 9.40 8.16
N THR A 165 14.10 10.23 7.11
CA THR A 165 15.27 10.89 6.52
C THR A 165 15.93 11.84 7.52
N ALA A 166 15.16 12.70 8.18
CA ALA A 166 15.68 13.63 9.18
C ALA A 166 16.31 12.87 10.37
N PHE A 167 15.64 11.82 10.84
CA PHE A 167 16.17 10.98 11.92
C PHE A 167 17.46 10.26 11.50
N GLY A 168 17.52 9.71 10.29
CA GLY A 168 18.72 9.06 9.75
C GLY A 168 19.92 10.00 9.70
N VAL A 169 19.71 11.24 9.26
CA VAL A 169 20.74 12.28 9.23
C VAL A 169 21.21 12.66 10.62
N MET A 170 20.28 12.84 11.57
CA MET A 170 20.63 13.20 12.97
C MET A 170 21.34 12.07 13.72
N SER A 171 21.09 10.81 13.35
CA SER A 171 21.66 9.64 14.04
C SER A 171 23.05 9.24 13.57
N VAL A 172 23.65 9.98 12.63
CA VAL A 172 25.02 9.72 12.15
C VAL A 172 26.01 9.87 13.29
N LYS A 173 26.85 8.85 13.49
CA LYS A 173 27.86 8.80 14.57
C LYS A 173 28.82 10.00 14.46
N LYS A 174 29.07 10.66 15.60
CA LYS A 174 29.96 11.83 15.65
C LYS A 174 31.39 11.50 15.18
N ASP A 175 31.83 10.28 15.37
CA ASP A 175 33.15 9.84 14.93
C ASP A 175 33.33 9.93 13.42
N TRP A 176 32.30 9.56 12.66
CA TRP A 176 32.32 9.67 11.20
C TRP A 176 32.36 11.13 10.73
N LEU A 177 31.65 12.02 11.44
CA LEU A 177 31.69 13.45 11.17
C LEU A 177 33.07 14.05 11.52
N ASN A 178 33.72 13.58 12.59
CA ASN A 178 35.05 14.01 12.98
C ASN A 178 36.11 13.57 11.95
N VAL A 179 36.01 12.36 11.39
CA VAL A 179 36.87 11.91 10.28
C VAL A 179 36.74 12.86 9.08
N GLY A 180 35.53 13.25 8.72
CA GLY A 180 35.30 14.24 7.67
C GLY A 180 35.99 15.59 7.94
N LYS A 181 35.94 16.05 9.19
CA LYS A 181 36.64 17.29 9.62
C LYS A 181 38.15 17.17 9.56
N THR A 182 38.70 16.04 10.02
CA THR A 182 40.14 15.77 9.98
C THR A 182 40.69 15.73 8.54
N LEU A 183 39.85 15.28 7.60
CA LEU A 183 40.16 15.29 6.17
C LEU A 183 39.85 16.63 5.49
N GLU A 184 39.55 17.66 6.26
CA GLU A 184 39.21 19.02 5.77
C GLU A 184 38.12 19.02 4.71
N MET A 185 37.13 18.12 4.84
CA MET A 185 36.02 18.01 3.90
C MET A 185 35.05 19.16 4.08
N GLY A 186 34.77 19.90 3.00
CA GLY A 186 33.73 20.93 3.00
C GLY A 186 32.33 20.35 3.28
N ASN A 187 31.40 21.21 3.74
CA ASN A 187 30.05 20.80 4.18
C ASN A 187 29.29 19.94 3.18
N LEU A 188 29.29 20.31 1.89
CA LEU A 188 28.64 19.52 0.83
C LEU A 188 29.27 18.14 0.65
N LYS A 189 30.62 18.09 0.67
CA LYS A 189 31.35 16.83 0.53
C LYS A 189 31.07 15.89 1.69
N THR A 190 31.00 16.41 2.91
CA THR A 190 30.62 15.68 4.14
C THR A 190 29.17 15.19 4.05
N ALA A 191 28.24 16.04 3.57
CA ALA A 191 26.84 15.68 3.40
C ALA A 191 26.67 14.48 2.45
N PHE A 192 27.29 14.52 1.25
CA PHE A 192 27.09 13.46 0.25
C PHE A 192 27.98 12.23 0.46
N LYS A 193 29.18 12.36 1.02
CA LYS A 193 30.12 11.23 1.17
C LYS A 193 30.08 10.55 2.54
N VAL A 194 29.56 11.22 3.57
CA VAL A 194 29.52 10.69 4.93
C VAL A 194 28.08 10.56 5.42
N ILE A 195 27.33 11.68 5.44
CA ILE A 195 26.00 11.71 6.07
C ILE A 195 25.00 10.92 5.25
N LEU A 196 24.92 11.15 3.94
CA LEU A 196 23.94 10.49 3.07
C LEU A 196 24.10 8.97 3.06
N PRO A 197 25.29 8.39 2.83
CA PRO A 197 25.46 6.94 2.89
C PRO A 197 25.13 6.35 4.27
N ALA A 198 25.50 7.04 5.34
CA ALA A 198 25.20 6.61 6.71
C ALA A 198 23.70 6.65 7.04
N ALA A 199 22.94 7.58 6.45
CA ALA A 199 21.50 7.73 6.65
C ALA A 199 20.67 6.83 5.72
N LEU A 200 21.24 6.28 4.64
CA LEU A 200 20.50 5.48 3.64
C LEU A 200 19.65 4.36 4.23
N PRO A 201 20.12 3.52 5.18
CA PRO A 201 19.29 2.46 5.74
C PRO A 201 17.99 2.98 6.37
N THR A 202 18.08 4.11 7.08
CA THR A 202 16.92 4.76 7.71
C THR A 202 16.02 5.43 6.68
N ILE A 203 16.60 6.04 5.64
CA ILE A 203 15.84 6.60 4.51
C ILE A 203 15.03 5.50 3.82
N PHE A 204 15.64 4.34 3.52
CA PHE A 204 14.92 3.21 2.94
C PHE A 204 13.82 2.67 3.85
N THR A 205 14.02 2.68 5.17
CA THR A 205 12.95 2.35 6.13
C THR A 205 11.77 3.31 5.99
N GLY A 206 12.03 4.62 5.88
CA GLY A 206 11.02 5.63 5.61
C GLY A 206 10.30 5.43 4.27
N MET A 207 11.05 5.13 3.20
CA MET A 207 10.49 4.82 1.88
C MET A 207 9.56 3.60 1.92
N ARG A 208 9.94 2.56 2.64
CA ARG A 208 9.16 1.34 2.77
C ARG A 208 7.83 1.58 3.50
N ILE A 209 7.86 2.32 4.60
CA ILE A 209 6.65 2.72 5.33
C ILE A 209 5.75 3.59 4.43
N SER A 210 6.34 4.54 3.72
CA SER A 210 5.62 5.43 2.80
C SER A 210 4.97 4.68 1.64
N MET A 211 5.62 3.65 1.07
CA MET A 211 5.03 2.82 0.02
C MET A 211 3.79 2.07 0.52
N GLY A 212 3.87 1.49 1.72
CA GLY A 212 2.71 0.82 2.32
C GLY A 212 1.53 1.78 2.53
N ILE A 213 1.80 3.02 2.99
CA ILE A 213 0.78 4.06 3.12
C ILE A 213 0.26 4.49 1.75
N SER A 214 1.12 4.69 0.74
CA SER A 214 0.71 5.03 -0.62
C SER A 214 -0.28 4.02 -1.20
N TRP A 215 0.01 2.73 -1.01
CA TRP A 215 -0.84 1.63 -1.47
C TRP A 215 -2.18 1.56 -0.74
N LEU A 216 -2.19 1.80 0.57
CA LEU A 216 -3.44 1.86 1.34
C LEU A 216 -4.29 3.07 0.94
N VAL A 217 -3.66 4.22 0.71
CA VAL A 217 -4.33 5.48 0.37
C VAL A 217 -5.00 5.42 -1.00
N ILE A 218 -4.36 4.80 -2.03
CA ILE A 218 -4.93 4.76 -3.37
C ILE A 218 -6.25 3.99 -3.41
N VAL A 219 -6.36 2.88 -2.70
CA VAL A 219 -7.59 2.09 -2.64
C VAL A 219 -8.76 2.95 -2.15
N ALA A 220 -8.55 3.69 -1.04
CA ALA A 220 -9.56 4.59 -0.49
C ALA A 220 -9.87 5.78 -1.42
N ALA A 221 -8.85 6.35 -2.06
CA ALA A 221 -9.01 7.45 -3.00
C ALA A 221 -9.84 7.05 -4.22
N GLU A 222 -9.55 5.89 -4.81
CA GLU A 222 -10.26 5.38 -5.99
C GLU A 222 -11.72 5.01 -5.68
N MET A 223 -12.02 4.52 -4.47
CA MET A 223 -13.40 4.28 -4.03
C MET A 223 -14.24 5.57 -4.02
N LEU A 224 -13.62 6.72 -3.69
CA LEU A 224 -14.32 8.01 -3.62
C LEU A 224 -14.48 8.68 -4.99
N VAL A 225 -13.47 8.53 -5.85
CA VAL A 225 -13.39 9.28 -7.11
C VAL A 225 -14.05 8.54 -8.26
N GLY A 226 -14.06 7.23 -8.20
CA GLY A 226 -14.53 6.40 -9.29
C GLY A 226 -13.50 6.25 -10.42
N GLY A 227 -13.93 5.68 -11.53
CA GLY A 227 -13.13 5.47 -12.73
C GLY A 227 -12.43 4.11 -12.76
N THR A 228 -11.21 4.02 -13.29
CA THR A 228 -10.45 2.76 -13.37
C THR A 228 -9.46 2.67 -12.23
N GLY A 229 -9.45 1.56 -11.50
CA GLY A 229 -8.55 1.27 -10.40
C GLY A 229 -9.12 0.23 -9.44
N ILE A 230 -8.25 -0.45 -8.70
CA ILE A 230 -8.65 -1.56 -7.81
C ILE A 230 -9.63 -1.11 -6.70
N GLY A 231 -9.49 0.11 -6.20
CA GLY A 231 -10.40 0.66 -5.21
C GLY A 231 -11.80 0.87 -5.78
N TYR A 232 -11.90 1.40 -7.00
CA TYR A 232 -13.18 1.55 -7.69
C TYR A 232 -13.81 0.20 -8.02
N TYR A 233 -13.01 -0.79 -8.44
CA TYR A 233 -13.48 -2.15 -8.68
C TYR A 233 -14.11 -2.73 -7.41
N VAL A 234 -13.45 -2.64 -6.26
CA VAL A 234 -14.02 -3.08 -4.96
C VAL A 234 -15.36 -2.39 -4.69
N TRP A 235 -15.45 -1.08 -4.91
CA TRP A 235 -16.66 -0.31 -4.68
C TRP A 235 -17.79 -0.72 -5.63
N ASN A 236 -17.48 -0.94 -6.90
CA ASN A 236 -18.43 -1.39 -7.93
C ASN A 236 -18.99 -2.77 -7.58
N GLU A 237 -18.13 -3.74 -7.28
CA GLU A 237 -18.56 -5.10 -6.95
C GLU A 237 -19.31 -5.16 -5.60
N TRP A 238 -18.97 -4.30 -4.65
CA TRP A 238 -19.77 -4.13 -3.44
C TRP A 238 -21.20 -3.64 -3.75
N ASN A 239 -21.35 -2.66 -4.64
CA ASN A 239 -22.68 -2.17 -5.06
C ASN A 239 -23.46 -3.21 -5.88
N ASN A 240 -22.76 -4.07 -6.61
CA ASN A 240 -23.35 -5.21 -7.33
C ASN A 240 -23.71 -6.39 -6.40
N LEU A 241 -23.42 -6.28 -5.09
CA LEU A 241 -23.57 -7.34 -4.10
C LEU A 241 -22.75 -8.62 -4.42
N ASP A 242 -21.73 -8.51 -5.26
CA ASP A 242 -20.78 -9.60 -5.54
C ASP A 242 -19.65 -9.62 -4.50
N LEU A 243 -19.93 -10.23 -3.37
CA LEU A 243 -18.95 -10.36 -2.29
C LEU A 243 -17.77 -11.26 -2.68
N SER A 244 -17.93 -12.17 -3.65
CA SER A 244 -16.84 -13.03 -4.13
C SER A 244 -15.76 -12.20 -4.82
N SER A 245 -16.15 -11.27 -5.69
CA SER A 245 -15.24 -10.33 -6.35
C SER A 245 -14.61 -9.34 -5.35
N VAL A 246 -15.36 -8.90 -4.34
CA VAL A 246 -14.82 -8.04 -3.26
C VAL A 246 -13.72 -8.77 -2.49
N VAL A 247 -13.96 -10.00 -2.03
CA VAL A 247 -12.96 -10.79 -1.27
C VAL A 247 -11.75 -11.12 -2.15
N PHE A 248 -11.95 -11.48 -3.42
CA PHE A 248 -10.87 -11.69 -4.37
C PHE A 248 -10.00 -10.43 -4.52
N SER A 249 -10.63 -9.26 -4.64
CA SER A 249 -9.91 -7.98 -4.74
C SER A 249 -9.07 -7.67 -3.50
N ILE A 250 -9.58 -7.97 -2.30
CA ILE A 250 -8.83 -7.81 -1.04
C ILE A 250 -7.55 -8.66 -1.07
N ILE A 251 -7.65 -9.90 -1.55
CA ILE A 251 -6.47 -10.77 -1.71
C ILE A 251 -5.49 -10.19 -2.72
N MET A 252 -5.98 -9.70 -3.87
CA MET A 252 -5.14 -9.09 -4.89
C MET A 252 -4.44 -7.82 -4.40
N ILE A 253 -5.14 -6.97 -3.64
CA ILE A 253 -4.56 -5.79 -2.98
C ILE A 253 -3.43 -6.22 -2.04
N GLY A 254 -3.63 -7.27 -1.24
CA GLY A 254 -2.60 -7.81 -0.34
C GLY A 254 -1.37 -8.33 -1.10
N VAL A 255 -1.57 -9.08 -2.18
CA VAL A 255 -0.49 -9.64 -3.02
C VAL A 255 0.33 -8.53 -3.68
N VAL A 256 -0.33 -7.54 -4.28
CA VAL A 256 0.37 -6.41 -4.92
C VAL A 256 1.09 -5.53 -3.89
N GLY A 257 0.46 -5.27 -2.73
CA GLY A 257 1.11 -4.53 -1.65
C GLY A 257 2.39 -5.24 -1.14
N MET A 258 2.33 -6.56 -0.96
CA MET A 258 3.50 -7.37 -0.60
C MET A 258 4.60 -7.31 -1.69
N PHE A 259 4.22 -7.33 -2.96
CA PHE A 259 5.15 -7.23 -4.07
C PHE A 259 5.87 -5.87 -4.08
N LEU A 260 5.13 -4.77 -3.93
CA LEU A 260 5.68 -3.41 -3.85
C LEU A 260 6.63 -3.24 -2.65
N ASP A 261 6.25 -3.74 -1.47
CA ASP A 261 7.11 -3.72 -0.27
C ASP A 261 8.39 -4.53 -0.48
N THR A 262 8.29 -5.71 -1.12
CA THR A 262 9.43 -6.58 -1.39
C THR A 262 10.43 -5.93 -2.34
N ILE A 263 9.98 -5.22 -3.36
CA ILE A 263 10.85 -4.48 -4.29
C ILE A 263 11.71 -3.48 -3.51
N ILE A 264 11.09 -2.64 -2.68
CA ILE A 264 11.84 -1.63 -1.90
C ILE A 264 12.75 -2.30 -0.87
N ALA A 265 12.31 -3.38 -0.24
CA ALA A 265 13.12 -4.15 0.70
C ALA A 265 14.38 -4.75 0.04
N GLN A 266 14.30 -5.20 -1.21
CA GLN A 266 15.45 -5.68 -1.95
C GLN A 266 16.44 -4.56 -2.27
N PHE A 267 15.95 -3.39 -2.72
CA PHE A 267 16.80 -2.22 -2.91
C PHE A 267 17.50 -1.80 -1.62
N SER A 268 16.79 -1.82 -0.49
CA SER A 268 17.37 -1.50 0.82
C SER A 268 18.55 -2.40 1.19
N LYS A 269 18.52 -3.68 0.82
CA LYS A 269 19.61 -4.62 1.13
C LYS A 269 20.94 -4.26 0.49
N TYR A 270 20.93 -3.65 -0.70
CA TYR A 270 22.16 -3.22 -1.38
C TYR A 270 22.88 -2.09 -0.65
N PHE A 271 22.15 -1.31 0.16
CA PHE A 271 22.68 -0.15 0.88
C PHE A 271 22.83 -0.39 2.39
N ASN A 272 22.40 -1.56 2.87
CA ASN A 272 22.61 -1.96 4.27
C ASN A 272 24.01 -2.54 4.42
N TYR A 273 24.96 -1.69 4.77
CA TYR A 273 26.26 -2.13 5.28
C TYR A 273 26.03 -2.68 6.69
N GLN A 274 25.84 -4.00 6.82
CA GLN A 274 25.90 -4.65 8.13
C GLN A 274 27.35 -4.65 8.58
N GLU A 275 27.63 -3.94 9.69
CA GLU A 275 28.82 -4.17 10.50
C GLU A 275 28.74 -5.53 11.19
#